data_0325e4166eadf104954b5fc2ba7d64ba
#
_entry.id   0325e4166eadf104954b5fc2ba7d64ba
#
_cell.length_a   1.000
_cell.length_b   1.000
_cell.length_c   1.000
_cell.angle_alpha   90.00
_cell.angle_beta   90.00
_cell.angle_gamma   90.00
#
_symmetry.space_group_name_H-M   'P 1'
#
loop_
_entity.id
_entity.type
_entity.pdbx_description
1 polymer ?
#
loop_
_entity_poly.entity_id
_entity_poly.type
_entity_poly.pdbx_seq_one_letter_code
_entity_poly.pdbx_strand_id
1 'polypeptide(L)'
;MARFNWPGRFAALPATYYDDPTVIAVGPDAELWYVRALAWCAAHPETDGVIPLEVAVNRLGIPGAMACVNICASHGLIAKNDDSVSVTSWVKWNGKWRDIQDRAATRAKD
;
A
#
# COMPACT_ATOMS: atom_id res chain seq x y z
N MET A 1 3.12 29.20 -10.12
CA MET A 1 2.97 27.76 -10.36
C MET A 1 1.96 27.18 -9.40
N ALA A 2 0.99 26.46 -9.92
CA ALA A 2 -0.03 25.86 -9.08
C ALA A 2 0.59 24.77 -8.19
N ARG A 3 0.27 24.81 -6.91
CA ARG A 3 0.69 23.78 -5.98
C ARG A 3 -0.26 22.58 -6.10
N PHE A 4 0.30 21.38 -6.26
CA PHE A 4 -0.50 20.17 -6.37
C PHE A 4 -0.87 19.67 -4.98
N ASN A 5 -2.16 19.70 -4.67
CA ASN A 5 -2.67 19.24 -3.38
C ASN A 5 -3.51 17.97 -3.56
N TRP A 6 -3.08 16.88 -2.91
CA TRP A 6 -3.89 15.69 -2.83
C TRP A 6 -4.83 15.80 -1.63
N PRO A 7 -6.16 15.71 -1.82
CA PRO A 7 -7.06 15.65 -0.68
C PRO A 7 -6.95 14.30 0.01
N GLY A 8 -7.09 14.30 1.34
CA GLY A 8 -7.17 13.07 2.13
C GLY A 8 -5.82 12.48 2.49
N ARG A 9 -5.81 11.18 2.68
CA ARG A 9 -4.65 10.43 3.17
C ARG A 9 -3.75 9.99 2.03
N PHE A 10 -2.50 9.69 2.37
CA PHE A 10 -1.53 9.17 1.41
C PHE A 10 -0.65 8.13 2.08
N ALA A 11 -0.09 7.22 1.28
CA ALA A 11 0.84 6.21 1.74
C ALA A 11 2.26 6.78 1.72
N ALA A 12 3.04 6.49 2.76
CA ALA A 12 4.45 6.84 2.80
C ALA A 12 5.29 5.78 2.11
N LEU A 13 6.27 6.22 1.33
CA LEU A 13 7.26 5.34 0.71
C LEU A 13 8.66 5.80 1.14
N PRO A 14 9.59 4.87 1.41
CA PRO A 14 10.98 5.26 1.66
C PRO A 14 11.56 5.97 0.44
N ALA A 15 12.46 6.92 0.68
CA ALA A 15 13.12 7.62 -0.43
C ALA A 15 13.92 6.67 -1.33
N THR A 16 14.33 5.52 -0.81
CA THR A 16 15.07 4.49 -1.55
C THR A 16 14.19 3.53 -2.33
N TYR A 17 12.87 3.73 -2.32
CA TYR A 17 11.91 2.84 -2.97
C TYR A 17 12.22 2.62 -4.44
N TYR A 18 12.58 3.68 -5.17
CA TYR A 18 12.83 3.60 -6.61
C TYR A 18 14.02 2.67 -6.95
N ASP A 19 14.90 2.42 -6.00
CA ASP A 19 16.11 1.62 -6.18
C ASP A 19 16.05 0.30 -5.40
N ASP A 20 14.89 -0.06 -4.89
CA ASP A 20 14.72 -1.29 -4.10
C ASP A 20 14.81 -2.50 -5.01
N PRO A 21 15.79 -3.42 -4.78
CA PRO A 21 15.97 -4.59 -5.65
C PRO A 21 14.74 -5.49 -5.72
N THR A 22 13.99 -5.62 -4.63
CA THR A 22 12.78 -6.45 -4.60
C THR A 22 11.68 -5.86 -5.45
N VAL A 23 11.47 -4.55 -5.37
CA VAL A 23 10.48 -3.82 -6.18
C VAL A 23 10.84 -3.93 -7.67
N ILE A 24 12.12 -3.74 -7.99
CA ILE A 24 12.58 -3.86 -9.38
C ILE A 24 12.38 -5.27 -9.91
N ALA A 25 12.63 -6.28 -9.07
CA ALA A 25 12.55 -7.69 -9.47
C ALA A 25 11.14 -8.14 -9.83
N VAL A 26 10.09 -7.56 -9.22
CA VAL A 26 8.71 -7.96 -9.52
C VAL A 26 8.23 -7.47 -10.89
N GLY A 27 8.88 -6.46 -11.46
CA GLY A 27 8.53 -5.91 -12.76
C GLY A 27 7.45 -4.83 -12.70
N PRO A 28 7.31 -4.06 -13.81
CA PRO A 28 6.45 -2.86 -13.79
C PRO A 28 4.98 -3.12 -13.52
N ASP A 29 4.42 -4.21 -14.05
CA ASP A 29 2.99 -4.51 -13.86
C ASP A 29 2.68 -4.84 -12.40
N ALA A 30 3.50 -5.68 -11.79
CA ALA A 30 3.33 -6.05 -10.39
C ALA A 30 3.64 -4.86 -9.47
N GLU A 31 4.61 -4.03 -9.84
CA GLU A 31 4.89 -2.80 -9.09
C GLU A 31 3.71 -1.84 -9.13
N LEU A 32 3.07 -1.66 -10.29
CA LEU A 32 1.89 -0.82 -10.39
C LEU A 32 0.77 -1.34 -9.48
N TRP A 33 0.54 -2.66 -9.49
CA TRP A 33 -0.43 -3.26 -8.58
C TRP A 33 -0.07 -2.96 -7.12
N TYR A 34 1.21 -3.10 -6.77
CA TYR A 34 1.70 -2.87 -5.41
C TYR A 34 1.47 -1.43 -4.96
N VAL A 35 1.75 -0.45 -5.81
CA VAL A 35 1.52 0.96 -5.51
C VAL A 35 0.04 1.24 -5.28
N ARG A 36 -0.83 0.66 -6.12
CA ARG A 36 -2.28 0.81 -5.93
C ARG A 36 -2.76 0.13 -4.65
N ALA A 37 -2.17 -1.00 -4.30
CA ALA A 37 -2.47 -1.67 -3.03
C ALA A 37 -2.08 -0.79 -1.84
N LEU A 38 -0.92 -0.15 -1.89
CA LEU A 38 -0.51 0.79 -0.85
C LEU A 38 -1.49 1.96 -0.72
N ALA A 39 -1.93 2.52 -1.84
CA ALA A 39 -2.91 3.61 -1.84
C ALA A 39 -4.24 3.18 -1.23
N TRP A 40 -4.70 1.96 -1.57
CA TRP A 40 -5.92 1.42 -0.98
C TRP A 40 -5.79 1.29 0.54
N CYS A 41 -4.65 0.78 1.02
CA CYS A 41 -4.41 0.66 2.46
C CYS A 41 -4.41 2.02 3.15
N ALA A 42 -3.86 3.04 2.51
CA ALA A 42 -3.88 4.40 3.06
C ALA A 42 -5.30 4.94 3.16
N ALA A 43 -6.17 4.60 2.21
CA ALA A 43 -7.57 5.00 2.23
C ALA A 43 -8.40 4.21 3.26
N HIS A 44 -7.88 3.07 3.73
CA HIS A 44 -8.57 2.18 4.68
C HIS A 44 -7.66 1.86 5.87
N PRO A 45 -7.29 2.88 6.67
CA PRO A 45 -6.29 2.71 7.73
C PRO A 45 -6.70 1.70 8.81
N GLU A 46 -8.00 1.46 8.97
CA GLU A 46 -8.53 0.49 9.93
C GLU A 46 -8.12 -0.95 9.62
N THR A 47 -7.68 -1.22 8.39
CA THR A 47 -7.27 -2.57 8.00
C THR A 47 -5.81 -2.89 8.33
N ASP A 48 -5.00 -1.90 8.69
CA ASP A 48 -3.58 -2.05 9.01
C ASP A 48 -2.79 -2.80 7.94
N GLY A 49 -3.06 -2.48 6.66
CA GLY A 49 -2.34 -3.07 5.54
C GLY A 49 -2.87 -4.41 5.07
N VAL A 50 -4.04 -4.83 5.55
CA VAL A 50 -4.68 -6.07 5.09
C VAL A 50 -5.75 -5.72 4.06
N ILE A 51 -5.70 -6.37 2.89
CA ILE A 51 -6.61 -6.12 1.77
C ILE A 51 -7.43 -7.40 1.54
N PRO A 52 -8.77 -7.31 1.50
CA PRO A 52 -9.57 -8.49 1.08
C PRO A 52 -9.13 -8.95 -0.31
N LEU A 53 -9.03 -10.26 -0.51
CA LEU A 53 -8.54 -10.80 -1.78
C LEU A 53 -9.40 -10.34 -2.96
N GLU A 54 -10.71 -10.23 -2.78
CA GLU A 54 -11.62 -9.73 -3.81
C GLU A 54 -11.24 -8.31 -4.25
N VAL A 55 -10.87 -7.44 -3.31
CA VAL A 55 -10.41 -6.09 -3.61
C VAL A 55 -9.07 -6.14 -4.35
N ALA A 56 -8.12 -6.93 -3.85
CA ALA A 56 -6.77 -7.04 -4.42
C ALA A 56 -6.80 -7.49 -5.88
N VAL A 57 -7.75 -8.36 -6.23
CA VAL A 57 -7.84 -8.96 -7.58
C VAL A 57 -8.76 -8.16 -8.49
N ASN A 58 -9.87 -7.61 -7.98
CA ASN A 58 -10.94 -7.07 -8.81
C ASN A 58 -11.11 -5.54 -8.72
N ARG A 59 -10.58 -4.90 -7.70
CA ARG A 59 -10.90 -3.49 -7.40
C ARG A 59 -9.75 -2.52 -7.57
N LEU A 60 -8.55 -2.99 -7.90
CA LEU A 60 -7.41 -2.10 -8.07
C LEU A 60 -7.15 -1.70 -9.52
N GLY A 61 -8.01 -2.15 -10.44
CA GLY A 61 -7.97 -1.71 -11.83
C GLY A 61 -6.80 -2.24 -12.65
N ILE A 62 -6.25 -3.39 -12.27
CA ILE A 62 -5.11 -4.00 -12.96
C ILE A 62 -5.56 -5.28 -13.64
N PRO A 63 -5.50 -5.37 -14.98
CA PRO A 63 -5.74 -6.64 -15.67
C PRO A 63 -4.70 -7.69 -15.22
N GLY A 64 -5.15 -8.92 -14.99
CA GLY A 64 -4.26 -9.98 -14.51
C GLY A 64 -3.74 -9.76 -13.10
N ALA A 65 -4.52 -9.13 -12.25
CA ALA A 65 -4.10 -8.78 -10.89
C ALA A 65 -3.69 -9.99 -10.06
N MET A 66 -4.29 -11.18 -10.25
CA MET A 66 -3.90 -12.37 -9.51
C MET A 66 -2.44 -12.75 -9.79
N ALA A 67 -1.98 -12.61 -11.03
CA ALA A 67 -0.58 -12.85 -11.36
C ALA A 67 0.33 -11.85 -10.63
N CYS A 68 -0.08 -10.59 -10.55
CA CYS A 68 0.67 -9.56 -9.82
C CYS A 68 0.73 -9.88 -8.32
N VAL A 69 -0.39 -10.32 -7.74
CA VAL A 69 -0.45 -10.75 -6.34
C VAL A 69 0.54 -11.88 -6.10
N ASN A 70 0.53 -12.90 -6.95
CA ASN A 70 1.42 -14.07 -6.81
C ASN A 70 2.89 -13.67 -6.94
N ILE A 71 3.23 -12.79 -7.86
CA ILE A 71 4.61 -12.31 -8.05
C ILE A 71 5.05 -11.53 -6.80
N CYS A 72 4.23 -10.59 -6.32
CA CYS A 72 4.56 -9.82 -5.12
C CYS A 72 4.69 -10.72 -3.89
N ALA A 73 3.84 -11.73 -3.76
CA ALA A 73 3.92 -12.69 -2.66
C ALA A 73 5.21 -13.52 -2.71
N SER A 74 5.61 -13.97 -3.92
CA SER A 74 6.83 -14.76 -4.06
C SER A 74 8.09 -13.97 -3.74
N HIS A 75 8.05 -12.65 -3.88
CA HIS A 75 9.17 -11.77 -3.55
C HIS A 75 9.08 -11.16 -2.14
N GLY A 76 8.06 -11.52 -1.36
CA GLY A 76 7.94 -11.07 0.02
C GLY A 76 7.41 -9.67 0.22
N LEU A 77 6.92 -9.00 -0.82
CA LEU A 77 6.30 -7.69 -0.68
C LEU A 77 4.95 -7.76 0.02
N ILE A 78 4.26 -8.87 -0.14
CA ILE A 78 3.00 -9.16 0.51
C ILE A 78 2.99 -10.60 1.00
N ALA A 79 2.07 -10.90 1.91
CA ALA A 79 1.74 -12.26 2.32
C ALA A 79 0.32 -12.56 1.89
N LYS A 80 0.13 -13.62 1.09
CA LYS A 80 -1.18 -14.02 0.60
C LYS A 80 -1.79 -15.07 1.52
N ASN A 81 -3.01 -14.82 1.97
CA ASN A 81 -3.83 -15.78 2.72
C ASN A 81 -5.00 -16.25 1.82
N ASP A 82 -5.87 -17.11 2.36
CA ASP A 82 -6.98 -17.65 1.58
C ASP A 82 -7.95 -16.57 1.11
N ASP A 83 -8.19 -15.57 1.93
CA ASP A 83 -9.19 -14.53 1.67
C ASP A 83 -8.66 -13.10 1.75
N SER A 84 -7.34 -12.94 1.94
CA SER A 84 -6.74 -11.62 2.11
C SER A 84 -5.29 -11.56 1.67
N VAL A 85 -4.81 -10.34 1.53
CA VAL A 85 -3.41 -10.03 1.23
C VAL A 85 -2.94 -9.03 2.27
N SER A 86 -1.78 -9.27 2.88
CA SER A 86 -1.18 -8.35 3.85
C SER A 86 0.07 -7.72 3.25
N VAL A 87 0.15 -6.38 3.29
CA VAL A 87 1.35 -5.67 2.85
C VAL A 87 2.41 -5.79 3.95
N THR A 88 3.47 -6.52 3.66
CA THR A 88 4.49 -6.89 4.65
C THR A 88 5.12 -5.70 5.34
N SER A 89 5.41 -4.64 4.59
CA SER A 89 6.10 -3.46 5.12
C SER A 89 5.16 -2.33 5.54
N TRP A 90 3.83 -2.58 5.56
CA TRP A 90 2.88 -1.50 5.80
C TRP A 90 3.11 -0.78 7.13
N VAL A 91 3.18 -1.53 8.23
CA VAL A 91 3.36 -0.94 9.56
C VAL A 91 4.70 -0.22 9.65
N LYS A 92 5.76 -0.80 9.07
CA LYS A 92 7.10 -0.21 9.08
C LYS A 92 7.12 1.15 8.39
N TRP A 93 6.45 1.28 7.23
CA TRP A 93 6.49 2.53 6.46
C TRP A 93 5.41 3.52 6.89
N ASN A 94 4.27 3.05 7.42
CA ASN A 94 3.09 3.88 7.61
C ASN A 94 2.58 3.91 9.05
N GLY A 95 3.01 3.00 9.92
CA GLY A 95 2.53 2.96 11.30
C GLY A 95 2.85 4.23 12.07
N LYS A 96 4.08 4.71 11.97
CA LYS A 96 4.49 5.96 12.63
C LYS A 96 3.74 7.17 12.06
N TRP A 97 3.54 7.18 10.75
CA TRP A 97 2.81 8.25 10.09
C TRP A 97 1.35 8.29 10.55
N ARG A 98 0.74 7.13 10.68
CA ARG A 98 -0.62 7.03 11.23
C ARG A 98 -0.70 7.61 12.63
N ASP A 99 0.27 7.28 13.50
CA ASP A 99 0.32 7.82 14.85
C ASP A 99 0.40 9.34 14.87
N ILE A 100 1.20 9.91 13.99
CA ILE A 100 1.31 11.37 13.86
C ILE A 100 -0.02 11.98 13.45
N GLN A 101 -0.71 11.37 12.48
CA GLN A 101 -2.02 11.84 12.03
C GLN A 101 -3.07 11.74 13.15
N ASP A 102 -3.07 10.63 13.89
CA ASP A 102 -4.01 10.42 14.99
C ASP A 102 -3.77 11.43 16.11
N ARG A 103 -2.52 11.72 16.45
CA ARG A 103 -2.19 12.74 17.44
C ARG A 103 -2.65 14.13 17.01
N ALA A 104 -2.45 14.47 15.74
CA ALA A 104 -2.88 15.75 15.20
C ALA A 104 -4.41 15.88 15.27
N ALA A 105 -5.15 14.83 14.93
CA ALA A 105 -6.60 14.80 15.00
C ALA A 105 -7.09 14.95 16.45
N THR A 106 -6.43 14.31 17.41
CA THR A 106 -6.75 14.41 18.81
C THR A 106 -6.53 15.84 19.33
N ARG A 107 -5.42 16.48 18.95
CA ARG A 107 -5.14 17.87 19.34
C ARG A 107 -6.18 18.84 18.77
N ALA A 108 -6.63 18.60 17.55
CA ALA A 108 -7.62 19.46 16.92
C ALA A 108 -8.97 19.45 17.62
N LYS A 109 -9.26 18.38 18.37
CA LYS A 109 -10.50 18.25 19.14
C LYS A 109 -10.46 18.98 20.49
N ASP A 110 -9.29 19.26 20.98
CA ASP A 110 -9.09 19.95 22.25
C ASP A 110 -9.02 21.47 22.05
#